data_b795295c4adaea851c1f5c257dc9f1e2
#
_entry.id   b795295c4adaea851c1f5c257dc9f1e2
#
_cell.length_a   1.000
_cell.length_b   1.000
_cell.length_c   1.000
_cell.angle_alpha   90.00
_cell.angle_beta   90.00
_cell.angle_gamma   90.00
#
_symmetry.space_group_name_H-M   'P 1'
#
loop_
_entity.id
_entity.type
_entity.pdbx_description
1 polymer ?
#
loop_
_entity_poly.entity_id
_entity_poly.type
_entity_poly.pdbx_seq_one_letter_code
_entity_poly.pdbx_strand_id
1 'polypeptide(L)'
;YKVYSLVNLSQLAGGMPDLEGFHTQEIELPQQKSLKMEEHNGRRYGTVVWRQYVLFPQRSGKMTIPSIKFEGIVVQQNRNIDPIDAFFNGGSTMVEVKKTIVAPSLTLQVDPLPSPRPANFSGAVGKFNISASLTPSEVKTNDALTLRITVSGSGNMKLMKAPVVNFPKDFETYDAKITDQTKVGRGGVSGNKIFDYLAVPRHPGEYTV
;
A
#
# COMPACT_ATOMS: atom_id res chain seq x y z
N TYR A 1 0.10 -11.78 -3.22
CA TYR A 1 -0.17 -13.13 -3.75
C TYR A 1 0.77 -13.41 -4.89
N LYS A 2 1.56 -14.48 -4.75
CA LYS A 2 2.49 -14.98 -5.76
C LYS A 2 2.08 -16.41 -6.11
N VAL A 3 1.99 -16.69 -7.39
CA VAL A 3 1.61 -18.00 -7.91
C VAL A 3 2.84 -18.75 -8.36
N TYR A 4 2.90 -20.04 -8.05
CA TYR A 4 3.93 -20.98 -8.47
C TYR A 4 3.26 -22.04 -9.34
N SER A 5 3.72 -22.22 -10.57
CA SER A 5 3.18 -23.17 -11.52
C SER A 5 4.27 -24.08 -12.09
N LEU A 6 3.95 -25.37 -12.25
CA LEU A 6 4.78 -26.35 -12.94
C LEU A 6 4.38 -26.52 -14.40
N VAL A 7 3.27 -25.91 -14.79
CA VAL A 7 2.69 -26.01 -16.12
C VAL A 7 2.51 -24.61 -16.71
N ASN A 8 2.33 -24.54 -18.02
CA ASN A 8 2.05 -23.29 -18.69
C ASN A 8 0.67 -22.77 -18.26
N LEU A 9 0.68 -21.60 -17.66
CA LEU A 9 -0.51 -20.89 -17.20
C LEU A 9 -0.85 -19.81 -18.23
N SER A 10 -1.97 -19.92 -18.92
CA SER A 10 -2.41 -18.94 -19.91
C SER A 10 -3.25 -17.83 -19.29
N GLN A 11 -4.07 -18.15 -18.29
CA GLN A 11 -4.90 -17.18 -17.58
C GLN A 11 -4.95 -17.49 -16.09
N LEU A 12 -5.10 -16.44 -15.29
CA LEU A 12 -5.34 -16.53 -13.86
C LEU A 12 -6.33 -15.45 -13.45
N ALA A 13 -7.48 -15.86 -12.97
CA ALA A 13 -8.52 -15.00 -12.42
C ALA A 13 -8.70 -15.29 -10.93
N GLY A 14 -9.06 -14.27 -10.17
CA GLY A 14 -9.37 -14.38 -8.74
C GLY A 14 -9.98 -13.09 -8.24
N GLY A 15 -10.87 -13.18 -7.27
CA GLY A 15 -11.43 -12.03 -6.57
C GLY A 15 -10.64 -11.74 -5.31
N MET A 16 -10.20 -10.48 -5.08
CA MET A 16 -9.63 -10.11 -3.80
C MET A 16 -10.68 -10.27 -2.70
N PRO A 17 -10.34 -10.92 -1.58
CA PRO A 17 -11.23 -10.96 -0.43
C PRO A 17 -11.29 -9.58 0.22
N ASP A 18 -12.34 -9.33 0.98
CA ASP A 18 -12.39 -8.19 1.86
C ASP A 18 -11.33 -8.35 2.98
N LEU A 19 -10.47 -7.34 3.11
CA LEU A 19 -9.40 -7.29 4.10
C LEU A 19 -9.86 -6.48 5.32
N GLU A 20 -10.93 -6.96 5.96
CA GLU A 20 -11.57 -6.28 7.08
C GLU A 20 -10.58 -5.97 8.21
N GLY A 21 -10.61 -4.75 8.68
CA GLY A 21 -9.72 -4.24 9.72
C GLY A 21 -8.32 -3.83 9.25
N PHE A 22 -8.06 -3.86 7.93
CA PHE A 22 -6.83 -3.32 7.35
C PHE A 22 -7.13 -2.12 6.46
N HIS A 23 -6.31 -1.08 6.58
CA HIS A 23 -6.18 -0.11 5.51
C HIS A 23 -5.18 -0.65 4.50
N THR A 24 -5.55 -0.69 3.22
CA THR A 24 -4.77 -1.34 2.17
C THR A 24 -4.22 -0.33 1.17
N GLN A 25 -2.97 -0.53 0.75
CA GLN A 25 -2.35 0.21 -0.35
C GLN A 25 -1.84 -0.80 -1.38
N GLU A 26 -2.38 -0.75 -2.59
CA GLU A 26 -1.92 -1.63 -3.67
C GLU A 26 -0.59 -1.13 -4.22
N ILE A 27 0.33 -2.07 -4.47
CA ILE A 27 1.58 -1.80 -5.18
C ILE A 27 1.32 -2.07 -6.65
N GLU A 28 1.50 -1.04 -7.47
CA GLU A 28 1.37 -1.18 -8.92
C GLU A 28 2.35 -2.22 -9.46
N LEU A 29 1.84 -3.14 -10.24
CA LEU A 29 2.60 -4.16 -10.93
C LEU A 29 2.61 -3.89 -12.43
N PRO A 30 3.64 -4.35 -13.17
CA PRO A 30 3.65 -4.24 -14.63
C PRO A 30 2.38 -4.82 -15.25
N GLN A 31 1.84 -4.13 -16.26
CA GLN A 31 0.63 -4.59 -16.97
C GLN A 31 0.86 -5.94 -17.65
N GLN A 32 2.00 -6.11 -18.29
CA GLN A 32 2.41 -7.39 -18.83
C GLN A 32 3.11 -8.21 -17.77
N LYS A 33 2.50 -9.34 -17.43
CA LYS A 33 3.02 -10.30 -16.47
C LYS A 33 3.56 -11.50 -17.21
N SER A 34 4.84 -11.78 -17.05
CA SER A 34 5.48 -12.99 -17.55
C SER A 34 5.87 -13.91 -16.39
N LEU A 35 5.83 -15.22 -16.66
CA LEU A 35 6.34 -16.20 -15.70
C LEU A 35 7.85 -16.08 -15.61
N LYS A 36 8.38 -15.99 -14.39
CA LYS A 36 9.80 -16.08 -14.10
C LYS A 36 10.11 -17.45 -13.54
N MET A 37 11.19 -18.06 -14.01
CA MET A 37 11.62 -19.34 -13.46
C MET A 37 12.35 -19.12 -12.14
N GLU A 38 11.83 -19.73 -11.08
CA GLU A 38 12.40 -19.67 -9.73
C GLU A 38 12.46 -21.06 -9.12
N GLU A 39 13.46 -21.29 -8.28
CA GLU A 39 13.57 -22.50 -7.50
C GLU A 39 12.90 -22.31 -6.12
N HIS A 40 12.07 -23.26 -5.74
CA HIS A 40 11.44 -23.32 -4.44
C HIS A 40 11.42 -24.76 -3.93
N ASN A 41 12.01 -24.98 -2.75
CA ASN A 41 12.13 -26.32 -2.14
C ASN A 41 12.75 -27.37 -3.09
N GLY A 42 13.85 -27.00 -3.79
CA GLY A 42 14.56 -27.91 -4.71
C GLY A 42 13.84 -28.18 -6.04
N ARG A 43 12.75 -27.45 -6.33
CA ARG A 43 11.98 -27.61 -7.56
C ARG A 43 11.82 -26.29 -8.30
N ARG A 44 11.94 -26.31 -9.62
CA ARG A 44 11.79 -25.12 -10.46
C ARG A 44 10.34 -24.90 -10.84
N TYR A 45 9.87 -23.65 -10.65
CA TYR A 45 8.51 -23.20 -10.96
C TYR A 45 8.54 -21.99 -11.87
N GLY A 46 7.56 -21.88 -12.76
CA GLY A 46 7.18 -20.59 -13.32
C GLY A 46 6.40 -19.78 -12.27
N THR A 47 6.88 -18.59 -11.94
CA THR A 47 6.26 -17.76 -10.89
C THR A 47 5.77 -16.46 -11.45
N VAL A 48 4.66 -15.95 -10.89
CA VAL A 48 4.12 -14.63 -11.19
C VAL A 48 3.53 -14.00 -9.94
N VAL A 49 3.80 -12.70 -9.75
CA VAL A 49 3.10 -11.92 -8.71
C VAL A 49 1.76 -11.49 -9.29
N TRP A 50 0.69 -12.01 -8.72
CA TRP A 50 -0.67 -11.68 -9.15
C TRP A 50 -1.10 -10.31 -8.64
N ARG A 51 -1.03 -10.08 -7.31
CA ARG A 51 -1.27 -8.77 -6.65
C ARG A 51 -0.37 -8.60 -5.43
N GLN A 52 -0.07 -7.36 -5.11
CA GLN A 52 0.76 -7.02 -3.96
C GLN A 52 0.19 -5.80 -3.24
N TYR A 53 0.07 -5.90 -1.92
CA TYR A 53 -0.47 -4.85 -1.06
C TYR A 53 0.44 -4.59 0.13
N VAL A 54 0.43 -3.36 0.61
CA VAL A 54 0.86 -3.00 1.95
C VAL A 54 -0.38 -2.89 2.81
N LEU A 55 -0.40 -3.60 3.94
CA LEU A 55 -1.52 -3.65 4.87
C LEU A 55 -1.15 -2.92 6.15
N PHE A 56 -2.02 -2.02 6.59
CA PHE A 56 -1.91 -1.31 7.85
C PHE A 56 -3.05 -1.76 8.77
N PRO A 57 -2.76 -2.57 9.82
CA PRO A 57 -3.77 -2.99 10.79
C PRO A 57 -4.41 -1.77 11.48
N GLN A 58 -5.73 -1.78 11.63
CA GLN A 58 -6.50 -0.71 12.27
C GLN A 58 -6.88 -1.05 13.71
N ARG A 59 -6.64 -2.27 14.14
CA ARG A 59 -6.90 -2.77 15.49
C ARG A 59 -5.80 -3.74 15.91
N SER A 60 -5.61 -3.91 17.21
CA SER A 60 -4.74 -4.93 17.79
C SER A 60 -5.48 -6.26 17.95
N GLY A 61 -4.72 -7.31 18.25
CA GLY A 61 -5.23 -8.65 18.46
C GLY A 61 -5.06 -9.56 17.24
N LYS A 62 -5.82 -10.63 17.23
CA LYS A 62 -5.79 -11.62 16.14
C LYS A 62 -6.57 -11.11 14.93
N MET A 63 -5.91 -11.02 13.79
CA MET A 63 -6.49 -10.59 12.52
C MET A 63 -6.25 -11.65 11.45
N THR A 64 -7.21 -11.82 10.56
CA THR A 64 -7.15 -12.86 9.53
C THR A 64 -7.25 -12.26 8.14
N ILE A 65 -6.32 -12.65 7.28
CA ILE A 65 -6.42 -12.46 5.83
C ILE A 65 -7.17 -13.69 5.31
N PRO A 66 -8.37 -13.54 4.71
CA PRO A 66 -9.17 -14.68 4.28
C PRO A 66 -8.51 -15.50 3.17
N SER A 67 -8.97 -16.73 3.00
CA SER A 67 -8.59 -17.56 1.86
C SER A 67 -9.12 -16.97 0.56
N ILE A 68 -8.40 -17.18 -0.54
CA ILE A 68 -8.79 -16.73 -1.87
C ILE A 68 -8.78 -17.91 -2.83
N LYS A 69 -9.82 -17.99 -3.66
CA LYS A 69 -9.90 -18.96 -4.75
C LYS A 69 -9.45 -18.32 -6.06
N PHE A 70 -8.58 -19.01 -6.77
CA PHE A 70 -8.13 -18.64 -8.09
C PHE A 70 -8.63 -19.68 -9.10
N GLU A 71 -9.07 -19.20 -10.24
CA GLU A 71 -9.34 -20.03 -11.41
C GLU A 71 -8.23 -19.78 -12.44
N GLY A 72 -7.52 -20.82 -12.78
CA GLY A 72 -6.44 -20.80 -13.77
C GLY A 72 -6.79 -21.63 -14.98
N ILE A 73 -6.36 -21.17 -16.15
CA ILE A 73 -6.37 -21.97 -17.38
C ILE A 73 -4.95 -22.44 -17.62
N VAL A 74 -4.75 -23.75 -17.56
CA VAL A 74 -3.46 -24.39 -17.82
C VAL A 74 -3.50 -25.08 -19.16
N VAL A 75 -2.43 -24.94 -19.93
CA VAL A 75 -2.25 -25.62 -21.22
C VAL A 75 -1.42 -26.87 -20.96
N GLN A 76 -1.96 -28.01 -21.28
CA GLN A 76 -1.28 -29.30 -21.12
C GLN A 76 -1.45 -30.17 -22.35
N GLN A 77 -0.51 -31.13 -22.53
CA GLN A 77 -0.59 -32.07 -23.61
C GLN A 77 -1.80 -33.01 -23.44
N ASN A 78 -2.59 -33.16 -24.48
CA ASN A 78 -3.68 -34.14 -24.52
C ASN A 78 -3.08 -35.53 -24.74
N ARG A 79 -3.12 -36.37 -23.72
CA ARG A 79 -2.55 -37.73 -23.76
C ARG A 79 -3.47 -38.72 -24.49
N ASN A 80 -4.68 -38.30 -24.82
CA ASN A 80 -5.69 -39.18 -25.47
C ASN A 80 -5.76 -38.99 -26.98
N ILE A 81 -4.91 -38.11 -27.56
CA ILE A 81 -4.84 -37.92 -29.02
C ILE A 81 -3.45 -38.36 -29.49
N ASP A 82 -3.44 -39.23 -30.49
CA ASP A 82 -2.21 -39.58 -31.17
C ASP A 82 -1.64 -38.31 -31.86
N PRO A 83 -0.39 -37.95 -31.67
CA PRO A 83 0.24 -36.81 -32.34
C PRO A 83 0.14 -36.86 -33.87
N ILE A 84 0.15 -38.07 -34.44
CA ILE A 84 0.00 -38.29 -35.90
C ILE A 84 -1.42 -37.98 -36.35
N ASP A 85 -2.44 -38.47 -35.63
CA ASP A 85 -3.84 -38.18 -35.91
C ASP A 85 -4.13 -36.68 -35.76
N ALA A 86 -3.59 -36.03 -34.76
CA ALA A 86 -3.71 -34.58 -34.56
C ALA A 86 -3.12 -33.78 -35.73
N PHE A 87 -1.97 -34.21 -36.24
CA PHE A 87 -1.31 -33.56 -37.39
C PHE A 87 -2.12 -33.68 -38.68
N PHE A 88 -2.66 -34.86 -38.98
CA PHE A 88 -3.43 -35.11 -40.24
C PHE A 88 -4.87 -34.61 -40.19
N ASN A 89 -5.49 -34.56 -38.99
CA ASN A 89 -6.91 -34.18 -38.85
C ASN A 89 -7.09 -32.76 -38.31
N GLY A 90 -6.02 -31.92 -38.26
CA GLY A 90 -6.10 -30.54 -37.79
C GLY A 90 -6.42 -30.41 -36.31
N GLY A 91 -6.25 -31.47 -35.52
CA GLY A 91 -6.44 -31.47 -34.07
C GLY A 91 -5.26 -30.87 -33.32
N SER A 92 -5.54 -30.26 -32.18
CA SER A 92 -4.48 -29.77 -31.27
C SER A 92 -4.08 -30.86 -30.28
N THR A 93 -2.78 -31.10 -30.17
CA THR A 93 -2.22 -31.94 -29.08
C THR A 93 -2.23 -31.27 -27.73
N MET A 94 -2.59 -29.98 -27.68
CA MET A 94 -2.66 -29.18 -26.45
C MET A 94 -4.12 -28.88 -26.11
N VAL A 95 -4.47 -29.08 -24.87
CA VAL A 95 -5.80 -28.74 -24.31
C VAL A 95 -5.70 -27.76 -23.19
N GLU A 96 -6.70 -26.91 -23.14
CA GLU A 96 -6.89 -25.97 -22.03
C GLU A 96 -7.74 -26.62 -20.94
N VAL A 97 -7.24 -26.64 -19.73
CA VAL A 97 -7.93 -27.21 -18.57
C VAL A 97 -8.07 -26.15 -17.48
N LYS A 98 -9.30 -25.95 -17.04
CA LYS A 98 -9.58 -25.08 -15.88
C LYS A 98 -9.11 -25.78 -14.60
N LYS A 99 -8.38 -25.06 -13.76
CA LYS A 99 -7.92 -25.50 -12.44
C LYS A 99 -8.28 -24.47 -11.40
N THR A 100 -8.83 -24.93 -10.29
CA THR A 100 -9.06 -24.09 -9.10
C THR A 100 -7.94 -24.28 -8.11
N ILE A 101 -7.37 -23.17 -7.64
CA ILE A 101 -6.30 -23.12 -6.64
C ILE A 101 -6.81 -22.28 -5.49
N VAL A 102 -6.56 -22.72 -4.25
CA VAL A 102 -6.93 -21.99 -3.04
C VAL A 102 -5.66 -21.52 -2.34
N ALA A 103 -5.51 -20.19 -2.18
CA ALA A 103 -4.56 -19.66 -1.22
C ALA A 103 -5.20 -19.74 0.16
N PRO A 104 -4.55 -20.39 1.14
CA PRO A 104 -5.12 -20.54 2.48
C PRO A 104 -5.24 -19.18 3.19
N SER A 105 -6.11 -19.13 4.20
CA SER A 105 -6.18 -17.98 5.10
C SER A 105 -4.88 -17.84 5.90
N LEU A 106 -4.52 -16.60 6.22
CA LEU A 106 -3.36 -16.28 7.04
C LEU A 106 -3.82 -15.49 8.27
N THR A 107 -3.39 -15.93 9.44
CA THR A 107 -3.66 -15.23 10.69
C THR A 107 -2.43 -14.47 11.17
N LEU A 108 -2.64 -13.23 11.57
CA LEU A 108 -1.63 -12.33 12.12
C LEU A 108 -1.97 -11.97 13.55
N GLN A 109 -0.96 -11.86 14.41
CA GLN A 109 -1.08 -11.24 15.72
C GLN A 109 -0.57 -9.81 15.61
N VAL A 110 -1.41 -8.84 15.96
CA VAL A 110 -1.09 -7.41 15.94
C VAL A 110 -0.98 -6.92 17.37
N ASP A 111 0.19 -6.40 17.73
CA ASP A 111 0.43 -5.87 19.06
C ASP A 111 -0.28 -4.52 19.24
N PRO A 112 -0.73 -4.19 20.45
CA PRO A 112 -1.32 -2.88 20.75
C PRO A 112 -0.27 -1.78 20.64
N LEU A 113 -0.72 -0.57 20.30
CA LEU A 113 0.13 0.61 20.38
C LEU A 113 0.54 0.88 21.85
N PRO A 114 1.72 1.49 22.08
CA PRO A 114 2.14 1.86 23.43
C PRO A 114 1.10 2.70 24.17
N SER A 115 1.00 2.49 25.48
CA SER A 115 0.13 3.25 26.38
C SER A 115 0.99 4.02 27.40
N PRO A 116 0.57 5.25 27.83
CA PRO A 116 -0.65 5.97 27.44
C PRO A 116 -0.55 6.59 26.05
N ARG A 117 -1.68 6.70 25.35
CA ARG A 117 -1.75 7.38 24.06
C ARG A 117 -1.61 8.89 24.25
N PRO A 118 -0.66 9.58 23.57
CA PRO A 118 -0.55 11.04 23.63
C PRO A 118 -1.83 11.74 23.16
N ALA A 119 -2.20 12.85 23.82
CA ALA A 119 -3.43 13.58 23.49
C ALA A 119 -3.45 14.11 22.05
N ASN A 120 -2.27 14.48 21.53
CA ASN A 120 -2.07 15.01 20.16
C ASN A 120 -1.63 13.95 19.15
N PHE A 121 -1.89 12.67 19.42
CA PHE A 121 -1.51 11.58 18.51
C PHE A 121 -2.22 11.70 17.16
N SER A 122 -1.48 11.96 16.11
CA SER A 122 -1.98 12.14 14.73
C SER A 122 -2.31 10.84 13.99
N GLY A 123 -2.15 9.68 14.64
CA GLY A 123 -2.32 8.37 14.01
C GLY A 123 -1.07 7.84 13.31
N ALA A 124 0.04 8.56 13.34
CA ALA A 124 1.30 8.17 12.71
C ALA A 124 1.99 7.05 13.48
N VAL A 125 2.29 5.94 12.80
CA VAL A 125 3.06 4.81 13.33
C VAL A 125 4.15 4.45 12.34
N GLY A 126 5.41 4.54 12.79
CA GLY A 126 6.56 4.31 11.92
C GLY A 126 7.81 5.03 12.42
N LYS A 127 8.76 5.24 11.52
CA LYS A 127 9.98 6.00 11.78
C LYS A 127 9.91 7.32 11.01
N PHE A 128 9.84 8.43 11.73
CA PHE A 128 9.64 9.75 11.14
C PHE A 128 10.66 10.77 11.66
N ASN A 129 11.01 11.71 10.79
CA ASN A 129 11.64 12.97 11.12
C ASN A 129 10.64 14.08 10.85
N ILE A 130 10.68 15.12 11.71
CA ILE A 130 9.84 16.29 11.58
C ILE A 130 10.70 17.53 11.46
N SER A 131 10.34 18.44 10.59
CA SER A 131 10.91 19.78 10.49
C SER A 131 9.81 20.81 10.34
N ALA A 132 10.02 21.99 10.87
CA ALA A 132 9.11 23.12 10.74
C ALA A 132 9.86 24.36 10.28
N SER A 133 9.21 25.18 9.47
CA SER A 133 9.73 26.46 9.02
C SER A 133 8.61 27.49 8.88
N LEU A 134 8.87 28.71 9.27
CA LEU A 134 7.96 29.85 9.16
C LEU A 134 8.42 30.76 8.02
N THR A 135 7.55 31.11 7.11
CA THR A 135 7.89 31.95 5.95
C THR A 135 6.74 32.91 5.60
N PRO A 136 7.01 34.21 5.54
CA PRO A 136 8.16 34.89 6.10
C PRO A 136 8.14 34.90 7.65
N SER A 137 9.28 35.15 8.29
CA SER A 137 9.37 35.25 9.75
C SER A 137 8.94 36.62 10.29
N GLU A 138 8.97 37.64 9.42
CA GLU A 138 8.55 38.99 9.73
C GLU A 138 7.50 39.42 8.72
N VAL A 139 6.34 39.87 9.19
CA VAL A 139 5.20 40.30 8.38
C VAL A 139 4.58 41.56 8.96
N LYS A 140 3.92 42.33 8.13
CA LYS A 140 3.05 43.41 8.60
C LYS A 140 1.72 42.84 9.10
N THR A 141 1.06 43.56 9.96
CA THR A 141 -0.31 43.24 10.37
C THR A 141 -1.20 43.09 9.13
N ASN A 142 -2.01 42.03 9.09
CA ASN A 142 -2.85 41.57 8.01
C ASN A 142 -2.13 40.98 6.78
N ASP A 143 -0.80 40.86 6.79
CA ASP A 143 -0.09 40.05 5.79
C ASP A 143 -0.07 38.57 6.21
N ALA A 144 -0.08 37.68 5.24
CA ALA A 144 -0.08 36.26 5.50
C ALA A 144 1.33 35.70 5.71
N LEU A 145 1.43 34.75 6.63
CA LEU A 145 2.59 33.89 6.80
C LEU A 145 2.22 32.41 6.68
N THR A 146 3.18 31.59 6.38
CA THR A 146 2.97 30.12 6.25
C THR A 146 3.89 29.39 7.22
N LEU A 147 3.29 28.59 8.11
CA LEU A 147 4.02 27.59 8.87
C LEU A 147 3.98 26.29 8.06
N ARG A 148 5.16 25.88 7.61
CA ARG A 148 5.34 24.60 6.93
C ARG A 148 5.87 23.54 7.89
N ILE A 149 5.13 22.43 8.04
CA ILE A 149 5.57 21.25 8.75
C ILE A 149 5.80 20.14 7.74
N THR A 150 7.02 19.61 7.69
CA THR A 150 7.38 18.49 6.83
C THR A 150 7.65 17.27 7.69
N VAL A 151 6.91 16.19 7.43
CA VAL A 151 7.14 14.88 8.03
C VAL A 151 7.72 13.97 6.96
N SER A 152 8.92 13.45 7.19
CA SER A 152 9.61 12.52 6.30
C SER A 152 9.86 11.19 6.98
N GLY A 153 9.81 10.09 6.25
CA GLY A 153 10.09 8.78 6.83
C GLY A 153 9.35 7.62 6.21
N SER A 154 9.10 6.60 7.02
CA SER A 154 8.41 5.38 6.59
C SER A 154 7.46 4.87 7.67
N GLY A 155 6.31 4.36 7.23
CA GLY A 155 5.26 3.84 8.10
C GLY A 155 3.88 4.05 7.50
N ASN A 156 2.86 4.25 8.34
CA ASN A 156 1.49 4.47 7.89
C ASN A 156 1.21 5.93 7.48
N MET A 157 2.11 6.55 6.74
CA MET A 157 2.06 7.98 6.36
C MET A 157 0.74 8.37 5.68
N LYS A 158 0.10 7.46 4.95
CA LYS A 158 -1.19 7.72 4.30
C LYS A 158 -2.31 8.01 5.32
N LEU A 159 -2.23 7.41 6.50
CA LEU A 159 -3.21 7.55 7.58
C LEU A 159 -2.93 8.72 8.53
N MET A 160 -1.75 9.35 8.39
CA MET A 160 -1.35 10.48 9.23
C MET A 160 -2.26 11.68 8.99
N LYS A 161 -2.87 12.18 10.05
CA LYS A 161 -3.62 13.44 10.06
C LYS A 161 -2.68 14.64 10.17
N ALA A 162 -3.16 15.82 9.78
CA ALA A 162 -2.43 17.06 10.00
C ALA A 162 -2.15 17.25 11.51
N PRO A 163 -0.90 17.60 11.89
CA PRO A 163 -0.60 17.97 13.27
C PRO A 163 -1.47 19.14 13.73
N VAL A 164 -1.86 19.14 14.99
CA VAL A 164 -2.56 20.28 15.57
C VAL A 164 -1.53 21.36 15.91
N VAL A 165 -1.71 22.54 15.35
CA VAL A 165 -0.88 23.73 15.65
C VAL A 165 -1.74 24.74 16.41
N ASN A 166 -1.20 25.21 17.54
CA ASN A 166 -1.87 26.23 18.35
C ASN A 166 -1.22 27.59 18.04
N PHE A 167 -1.85 28.35 17.17
CA PHE A 167 -1.45 29.73 16.93
C PHE A 167 -1.95 30.64 18.07
N PRO A 168 -1.25 31.77 18.33
CA PRO A 168 -1.74 32.79 19.25
C PRO A 168 -3.15 33.30 18.85
N LYS A 169 -3.93 33.77 19.82
CA LYS A 169 -5.32 34.20 19.61
C LYS A 169 -5.47 35.37 18.62
N ASP A 170 -4.41 36.14 18.46
CA ASP A 170 -4.39 37.29 17.54
C ASP A 170 -4.15 36.90 16.07
N PHE A 171 -4.08 35.59 15.78
CA PHE A 171 -3.94 35.10 14.43
C PHE A 171 -5.26 34.56 13.89
N GLU A 172 -5.61 34.97 12.70
CA GLU A 172 -6.58 34.26 11.87
C GLU A 172 -5.89 33.09 11.18
N THR A 173 -6.41 31.89 11.34
CA THR A 173 -5.78 30.65 10.88
C THR A 173 -6.69 29.87 9.96
N TYR A 174 -6.10 29.14 9.05
CA TYR A 174 -6.80 28.33 8.04
C TYR A 174 -6.35 26.88 8.16
N ASP A 175 -7.20 25.98 7.65
CA ASP A 175 -6.87 24.55 7.57
C ASP A 175 -5.60 24.31 6.77
N ALA A 176 -4.83 23.31 7.21
CA ALA A 176 -3.58 22.97 6.55
C ALA A 176 -3.79 22.48 5.12
N LYS A 177 -3.08 23.09 4.16
CA LYS A 177 -2.90 22.49 2.83
C LYS A 177 -1.97 21.29 2.95
N ILE A 178 -2.45 20.11 2.55
CA ILE A 178 -1.68 18.86 2.64
C ILE A 178 -1.11 18.52 1.27
N THR A 179 0.21 18.32 1.20
CA THR A 179 0.89 17.80 0.01
C THR A 179 1.50 16.44 0.36
N ASP A 180 1.01 15.39 -0.29
CA ASP A 180 1.44 14.00 -0.08
C ASP A 180 2.41 13.60 -1.21
N GLN A 181 3.67 13.40 -0.85
CA GLN A 181 4.76 12.95 -1.71
C GLN A 181 5.24 11.55 -1.32
N THR A 182 4.35 10.75 -0.74
CA THR A 182 4.68 9.39 -0.32
C THR A 182 4.52 8.41 -1.47
N LYS A 183 5.37 7.36 -1.45
CA LYS A 183 5.35 6.26 -2.41
C LYS A 183 5.11 4.95 -1.70
N VAL A 184 4.33 4.09 -2.33
CA VAL A 184 4.08 2.72 -1.88
C VAL A 184 5.05 1.79 -2.59
N GLY A 185 5.74 0.93 -1.85
CA GLY A 185 6.70 -0.02 -2.39
C GLY A 185 6.80 -1.29 -1.53
N ARG A 186 7.68 -2.19 -1.90
CA ARG A 186 7.86 -3.48 -1.19
C ARG A 186 8.28 -3.32 0.28
N GLY A 187 8.95 -2.22 0.62
CA GLY A 187 9.34 -1.88 1.99
C GLY A 187 8.26 -1.15 2.79
N GLY A 188 7.06 -0.98 2.25
CA GLY A 188 5.98 -0.21 2.87
C GLY A 188 5.74 1.14 2.20
N VAL A 189 5.22 2.09 2.95
CA VAL A 189 5.01 3.47 2.50
C VAL A 189 6.12 4.36 3.07
N SER A 190 6.75 5.15 2.22
CA SER A 190 7.81 6.09 2.59
C SER A 190 7.75 7.36 1.74
N GLY A 191 8.35 8.43 2.23
CA GLY A 191 8.41 9.71 1.54
C GLY A 191 8.21 10.90 2.46
N ASN A 192 7.60 11.96 1.92
CA ASN A 192 7.32 13.19 2.66
C ASN A 192 5.83 13.50 2.65
N LYS A 193 5.34 14.04 3.76
CA LYS A 193 4.02 14.65 3.86
C LYS A 193 4.19 16.06 4.41
N ILE A 194 3.71 17.04 3.66
CA ILE A 194 3.91 18.47 3.94
C ILE A 194 2.57 19.06 4.33
N PHE A 195 2.57 19.83 5.41
CA PHE A 195 1.41 20.53 5.94
C PHE A 195 1.74 22.03 5.98
N ASP A 196 1.08 22.82 5.15
CA ASP A 196 1.22 24.27 5.08
C ASP A 196 0.03 24.93 5.77
N TYR A 197 0.27 25.57 6.89
CA TYR A 197 -0.71 26.34 7.67
C TYR A 197 -0.57 27.80 7.33
N LEU A 198 -1.61 28.39 6.77
CA LEU A 198 -1.68 29.81 6.54
C LEU A 198 -2.20 30.51 7.81
N ALA A 199 -1.52 31.56 8.22
CA ALA A 199 -1.91 32.37 9.38
C ALA A 199 -1.70 33.86 9.08
N VAL A 200 -2.57 34.72 9.64
CA VAL A 200 -2.58 36.16 9.43
C VAL A 200 -2.62 36.85 10.81
N PRO A 201 -1.54 37.52 11.25
CA PRO A 201 -1.55 38.29 12.49
C PRO A 201 -2.47 39.52 12.36
N ARG A 202 -3.32 39.73 13.35
CA ARG A 202 -4.26 40.87 13.37
C ARG A 202 -3.76 42.04 14.20
N HIS A 203 -2.74 41.82 15.03
CA HIS A 203 -2.13 42.86 15.87
C HIS A 203 -0.61 42.81 15.76
N PRO A 204 0.09 43.95 15.93
CA PRO A 204 1.54 43.97 16.00
C PRO A 204 2.05 43.33 17.31
N GLY A 205 3.18 42.62 17.26
CA GLY A 205 3.77 41.98 18.42
C GLY A 205 4.82 40.93 18.03
N GLU A 206 5.49 40.39 19.01
CA GLU A 206 6.35 39.22 18.90
C GLU A 206 5.56 37.99 19.38
N TYR A 207 5.52 36.98 18.58
CA TYR A 207 4.72 35.79 18.83
C TYR A 207 5.56 34.53 18.70
N THR A 208 5.23 33.52 19.49
CA THR A 208 5.81 32.17 19.37
C THR A 208 4.70 31.22 18.88
N VAL A 209 5.02 30.43 17.83
CA VAL A 209 4.15 29.42 17.25
C VAL A 209 4.73 28.03 17.49
#